data_edd34546eb3c67a5d29d7af02dbfd826
#
_entry.id   edd34546eb3c67a5d29d7af02dbfd826
#
_cell.length_a   1.000
_cell.length_b   1.000
_cell.length_c   1.000
_cell.angle_alpha   90.00
_cell.angle_beta   90.00
_cell.angle_gamma   90.00
#
_symmetry.space_group_name_H-M   'P 1'
#
loop_
_entity.id
_entity.type
_entity.pdbx_description
1 polymer ?
#
loop_
_entity_poly.entity_id
_entity_poly.type
_entity_poly.pdbx_seq_one_letter_code
_entity_poly.pdbx_strand_id
1 'polypeptide(L)'
;VFSPRAQFSLKPEWEKDILFRVSGGYYYQPPFYRELRDKTGTVQPNVKAQSSLHLVLGSDYSFKLWDRPFKMVAEAYYKSLTDVNPYTLENVRIRYAANNNATAFAQGLDLRLNGEFVPGTESWFSFSYLKTKENTDNRGDIARPTDQRFKFAILFQDYMPNIPSVKIYLNLVYNTGLPGGSPSYADPYVYQSRLRDYRRADAGFTYVLTEKNASRREGHWLKKFKEFSFGFEIFNMFNNQNAITNTWVRDVYTKNQYGIPNYLTTRVFNLKLSVRL
;
A
#
# COMPACT_ATOMS: atom_id res chain seq x y z
N VAL A 1 4.60 -5.01 30.03
CA VAL A 1 5.65 -5.08 29.00
C VAL A 1 6.37 -3.74 28.94
N PHE A 2 7.72 -3.74 29.00
CA PHE A 2 8.53 -2.53 28.88
C PHE A 2 8.91 -2.30 27.42
N SER A 3 8.56 -1.13 26.87
CA SER A 3 8.66 -0.81 25.43
C SER A 3 9.46 0.50 25.24
N PRO A 4 10.79 0.50 25.44
CA PRO A 4 11.64 1.68 25.32
C PRO A 4 11.74 2.11 23.87
N ARG A 5 11.63 3.43 23.63
CA ARG A 5 11.72 4.06 22.30
C ARG A 5 12.47 5.37 22.42
N ALA A 6 13.26 5.68 21.41
CA ALA A 6 13.93 6.95 21.28
C ALA A 6 13.83 7.46 19.85
N GLN A 7 13.74 8.77 19.72
CA GLN A 7 13.79 9.46 18.44
C GLN A 7 14.66 10.70 18.57
N PHE A 8 15.48 10.91 17.56
CA PHE A 8 16.29 12.10 17.41
C PHE A 8 15.99 12.73 16.05
N SER A 9 15.88 14.06 16.03
CA SER A 9 15.68 14.85 14.81
C SER A 9 16.69 15.96 14.76
N LEU A 10 17.33 16.14 13.59
CA LEU A 10 18.31 17.18 13.35
C LEU A 10 17.92 17.97 12.11
N LYS A 11 17.75 19.27 12.28
CA LYS A 11 17.60 20.21 11.17
C LYS A 11 18.86 21.11 11.16
N PRO A 12 19.84 20.82 10.28
CA PRO A 12 21.03 21.66 10.16
C PRO A 12 20.67 23.08 9.70
N GLU A 13 21.46 24.06 10.10
CA GLU A 13 21.36 25.47 9.62
C GLU A 13 21.97 25.60 8.21
N TRP A 14 21.51 24.80 7.26
CA TRP A 14 21.93 24.86 5.87
C TRP A 14 20.97 25.74 5.06
N GLU A 15 21.41 26.23 3.91
CA GLU A 15 20.51 26.89 2.95
C GLU A 15 19.37 25.95 2.46
N LYS A 16 19.61 24.65 2.51
CA LYS A 16 18.63 23.63 2.14
C LYS A 16 17.77 23.23 3.32
N ASP A 17 16.46 23.25 3.15
CA ASP A 17 15.50 22.82 4.18
C ASP A 17 15.43 21.30 4.26
N ILE A 18 16.37 20.71 4.99
CA ILE A 18 16.48 19.26 5.20
C ILE A 18 16.33 18.94 6.68
N LEU A 19 15.47 18.00 7.01
CA LEU A 19 15.33 17.42 8.34
C LEU A 19 15.77 15.95 8.29
N PHE A 20 16.69 15.58 9.15
CA PHE A 20 17.08 14.19 9.37
C PHE A 20 16.41 13.63 10.62
N ARG A 21 16.01 12.36 10.57
CA ARG A 21 15.38 11.66 11.68
C ARG A 21 16.01 10.30 11.87
N VAL A 22 16.27 9.94 13.12
CA VAL A 22 16.71 8.61 13.52
C VAL A 22 15.79 8.17 14.65
N SER A 23 15.19 7.00 14.52
CA SER A 23 14.37 6.43 15.59
C SER A 23 14.62 4.94 15.77
N GLY A 24 14.48 4.49 17.00
CA GLY A 24 14.61 3.08 17.34
C GLY A 24 13.84 2.74 18.60
N GLY A 25 13.44 1.48 18.72
CA GLY A 25 12.73 1.03 19.92
C GLY A 25 12.06 -0.32 19.77
N TYR A 26 11.62 -0.80 20.91
CA TYR A 26 10.87 -2.05 21.02
C TYR A 26 9.37 -1.80 20.97
N TYR A 27 8.69 -2.64 20.21
CA TYR A 27 7.24 -2.61 20.02
C TYR A 27 6.68 -4.00 20.31
N TYR A 28 5.58 -4.04 21.04
CA TYR A 28 4.90 -5.29 21.39
C TYR A 28 3.46 -5.22 20.92
N GLN A 29 3.02 -6.27 20.23
CA GLN A 29 1.65 -6.42 19.76
C GLN A 29 1.03 -7.64 20.44
N PRO A 30 0.09 -7.45 21.38
CA PRO A 30 -0.72 -8.53 21.89
C PRO A 30 -1.51 -9.21 20.77
N PRO A 31 -1.76 -10.53 20.86
CA PRO A 31 -2.49 -11.25 19.84
C PRO A 31 -3.94 -10.74 19.77
N PHE A 32 -4.45 -10.57 18.55
CA PHE A 32 -5.89 -10.38 18.31
C PHE A 32 -6.64 -11.68 18.56
N TYR A 33 -7.94 -11.61 18.77
CA TYR A 33 -8.78 -12.79 18.98
C TYR A 33 -8.63 -13.88 17.90
N ARG A 34 -8.43 -13.49 16.65
CA ARG A 34 -8.21 -14.43 15.52
C ARG A 34 -6.85 -15.11 15.59
N GLU A 35 -5.82 -14.45 16.13
CA GLU A 35 -4.46 -14.97 16.29
C GLU A 35 -4.34 -16.01 17.41
N LEU A 36 -5.31 -16.03 18.33
CA LEU A 36 -5.41 -17.05 19.38
C LEU A 36 -5.96 -18.38 18.87
N ARG A 37 -6.52 -18.45 17.65
CA ARG A 37 -7.07 -19.67 17.08
C ARG A 37 -6.09 -20.31 16.12
N ASP A 38 -5.77 -21.56 16.38
CA ASP A 38 -4.95 -22.37 15.48
C ASP A 38 -5.68 -22.78 14.19
N LYS A 39 -4.99 -23.56 13.35
CA LYS A 39 -5.55 -24.03 12.06
C LYS A 39 -6.80 -24.90 12.22
N THR A 40 -7.00 -25.54 13.35
CA THR A 40 -8.18 -26.35 13.66
C THR A 40 -9.34 -25.55 14.23
N GLY A 41 -9.08 -24.27 14.61
CA GLY A 41 -10.05 -23.39 15.25
C GLY A 41 -10.01 -23.43 16.78
N THR A 42 -9.11 -24.24 17.37
CA THR A 42 -8.95 -24.37 18.82
C THR A 42 -8.28 -23.11 19.37
N VAL A 43 -8.77 -22.61 20.51
CA VAL A 43 -8.21 -21.44 21.17
C VAL A 43 -6.93 -21.84 21.93
N GLN A 44 -5.85 -21.12 21.66
CA GLN A 44 -4.55 -21.28 22.30
C GLN A 44 -4.31 -20.07 23.25
N PRO A 45 -4.58 -20.19 24.54
CA PRO A 45 -4.53 -19.07 25.48
C PRO A 45 -3.11 -18.57 25.77
N ASN A 46 -2.09 -19.37 25.44
CA ASN A 46 -0.69 -19.09 25.76
C ASN A 46 0.06 -18.35 24.63
N VAL A 47 -0.63 -17.90 23.57
CA VAL A 47 -0.02 -17.10 22.52
C VAL A 47 0.52 -15.79 23.11
N LYS A 48 1.81 -15.55 22.94
CA LYS A 48 2.50 -14.37 23.47
C LYS A 48 2.30 -13.16 22.57
N ALA A 49 2.54 -11.98 23.14
CA ALA A 49 2.70 -10.76 22.37
C ALA A 49 3.92 -10.88 21.44
N GLN A 50 3.73 -10.60 20.16
CA GLN A 50 4.83 -10.50 19.20
C GLN A 50 5.68 -9.28 19.55
N SER A 51 7.01 -9.42 19.51
CA SER A 51 7.95 -8.34 19.76
C SER A 51 8.66 -7.92 18.48
N SER A 52 8.95 -6.64 18.36
CA SER A 52 9.69 -6.10 17.22
C SER A 52 10.63 -4.98 17.65
N LEU A 53 11.92 -5.11 17.33
CA LEU A 53 12.89 -4.02 17.36
C LEU A 53 12.84 -3.28 16.02
N HIS A 54 12.58 -1.98 16.07
CA HIS A 54 12.59 -1.11 14.88
C HIS A 54 13.79 -0.18 14.92
N LEU A 55 14.43 -0.01 13.77
CA LEU A 55 15.41 1.03 13.48
C LEU A 55 14.97 1.73 12.21
N VAL A 56 14.86 3.06 12.24
CA VAL A 56 14.40 3.87 11.11
C VAL A 56 15.31 5.09 10.96
N LEU A 57 15.76 5.32 9.73
CA LEU A 57 16.47 6.51 9.30
C LEU A 57 15.58 7.23 8.30
N GLY A 58 15.32 8.50 8.51
CA GLY A 58 14.46 9.30 7.65
C GLY A 58 15.07 10.63 7.29
N SER A 59 14.70 11.16 6.13
CA SER A 59 15.04 12.51 5.69
C SER A 59 13.83 13.13 5.00
N ASP A 60 13.51 14.37 5.39
CA ASP A 60 12.51 15.21 4.74
C ASP A 60 13.26 16.36 4.08
N TYR A 61 13.10 16.56 2.78
CA TYR A 61 13.69 17.65 2.02
C TYR A 61 12.61 18.47 1.35
N SER A 62 12.45 19.72 1.79
CA SER A 62 11.56 20.71 1.17
C SER A 62 12.37 21.61 0.25
N PHE A 63 11.94 21.76 -0.99
CA PHE A 63 12.65 22.55 -2.00
C PHE A 63 11.68 23.19 -2.99
N LYS A 64 12.17 24.13 -3.76
CA LYS A 64 11.45 24.72 -4.88
C LYS A 64 12.01 24.18 -6.19
N LEU A 65 11.12 23.79 -7.09
CA LEU A 65 11.42 23.45 -8.47
C LEU A 65 10.47 24.25 -9.35
N TRP A 66 10.99 25.03 -10.32
CA TRP A 66 10.21 25.99 -11.12
C TRP A 66 9.41 26.98 -10.25
N ASP A 67 10.02 27.49 -9.17
CA ASP A 67 9.41 28.33 -8.14
C ASP A 67 8.18 27.74 -7.42
N ARG A 68 7.96 26.44 -7.53
CA ARG A 68 6.84 25.71 -6.91
C ARG A 68 7.33 24.85 -5.75
N PRO A 69 6.48 24.61 -4.73
CA PRO A 69 6.86 23.81 -3.59
C PRO A 69 6.89 22.31 -3.92
N PHE A 70 7.97 21.66 -3.52
CA PHE A 70 8.15 20.21 -3.56
C PHE A 70 8.64 19.70 -2.21
N LYS A 71 8.24 18.50 -1.87
CA LYS A 71 8.73 17.78 -0.71
C LYS A 71 9.11 16.35 -1.09
N MET A 72 10.35 15.98 -0.76
CA MET A 72 10.84 14.61 -0.85
C MET A 72 10.99 14.04 0.55
N VAL A 73 10.46 12.85 0.78
CA VAL A 73 10.63 12.06 2.01
C VAL A 73 11.30 10.75 1.64
N ALA A 74 12.38 10.43 2.33
CA ALA A 74 13.10 9.17 2.18
C ALA A 74 13.21 8.50 3.55
N GLU A 75 12.87 7.22 3.64
CA GLU A 75 12.98 6.45 4.88
C GLU A 75 13.59 5.08 4.59
N ALA A 76 14.65 4.73 5.31
CA ALA A 76 15.22 3.39 5.34
C ALA A 76 14.91 2.76 6.69
N TYR A 77 14.50 1.50 6.71
CA TYR A 77 14.12 0.84 7.95
C TYR A 77 14.58 -0.62 8.00
N TYR A 78 14.83 -1.05 9.22
CA TYR A 78 15.06 -2.45 9.57
C TYR A 78 14.22 -2.81 10.81
N LYS A 79 13.52 -3.95 10.74
CA LYS A 79 12.69 -4.48 11.81
C LYS A 79 13.07 -5.93 12.05
N SER A 80 13.43 -6.26 13.28
CA SER A 80 13.66 -7.64 13.74
C SER A 80 12.50 -8.07 14.61
N LEU A 81 11.85 -9.17 14.29
CA LEU A 81 10.65 -9.66 14.96
C LEU A 81 10.94 -10.97 15.66
N THR A 82 10.49 -11.09 16.90
CA THR A 82 10.57 -12.30 17.72
C THR A 82 9.19 -12.68 18.25
N ASP A 83 9.03 -13.92 18.69
CA ASP A 83 7.74 -14.47 19.10
C ASP A 83 6.65 -14.29 18.03
N VAL A 84 7.04 -14.40 16.75
CA VAL A 84 6.11 -14.23 15.63
C VAL A 84 5.14 -15.40 15.61
N ASN A 85 3.85 -15.09 15.46
CA ASN A 85 2.81 -16.06 15.21
C ASN A 85 2.63 -16.22 13.69
N PRO A 86 3.22 -17.27 13.07
CA PRO A 86 3.17 -17.43 11.62
C PRO A 86 1.75 -17.73 11.15
N TYR A 87 1.48 -17.33 9.92
CA TYR A 87 0.20 -17.60 9.29
C TYR A 87 0.36 -17.99 7.81
N THR A 88 -0.63 -18.69 7.30
CA THR A 88 -0.75 -19.05 5.89
C THR A 88 -2.00 -18.41 5.30
N LEU A 89 -1.97 -18.17 3.98
CA LEU A 89 -3.13 -17.76 3.22
C LEU A 89 -3.78 -19.00 2.61
N GLU A 90 -4.96 -19.34 3.10
CA GLU A 90 -5.79 -20.40 2.53
C GLU A 90 -6.92 -19.74 1.74
N ASN A 91 -6.80 -19.75 0.41
CA ASN A 91 -7.66 -18.97 -0.47
C ASN A 91 -7.59 -17.48 -0.12
N VAL A 92 -8.67 -16.92 0.45
CA VAL A 92 -8.74 -15.54 0.93
C VAL A 92 -8.70 -15.43 2.46
N ARG A 93 -8.45 -16.55 3.15
CA ARG A 93 -8.47 -16.61 4.63
C ARG A 93 -7.07 -16.64 5.19
N ILE A 94 -6.85 -15.89 6.26
CA ILE A 94 -5.65 -15.97 7.08
C ILE A 94 -5.86 -17.08 8.12
N ARG A 95 -4.92 -18.03 8.17
CA ARG A 95 -4.87 -19.14 9.13
C ARG A 95 -3.61 -19.02 9.97
N TYR A 96 -3.78 -18.71 11.24
CA TYR A 96 -2.66 -18.58 12.19
C TYR A 96 -2.24 -19.95 12.72
N ALA A 97 -0.95 -20.06 13.07
CA ALA A 97 -0.43 -21.25 13.76
C ALA A 97 -0.72 -21.23 15.28
N ALA A 98 -0.90 -20.04 15.84
CA ALA A 98 -1.18 -19.77 17.25
C ALA A 98 -0.12 -20.33 18.24
N ASN A 99 1.18 -20.25 17.89
CA ASN A 99 2.25 -20.88 18.66
C ASN A 99 3.55 -20.08 18.83
N ASN A 100 3.66 -18.87 18.29
CA ASN A 100 4.86 -17.99 18.39
C ASN A 100 6.21 -18.67 18.08
N ASN A 101 6.25 -19.63 17.16
CA ASN A 101 7.42 -20.45 16.85
C ASN A 101 8.29 -19.88 15.72
N ALA A 102 8.09 -18.61 15.36
CA ALA A 102 8.83 -18.01 14.27
C ALA A 102 9.57 -16.74 14.71
N THR A 103 10.65 -16.46 14.00
CA THR A 103 11.30 -15.16 13.94
C THR A 103 11.11 -14.57 12.55
N ALA A 104 11.19 -13.25 12.41
CA ALA A 104 11.08 -12.62 11.13
C ALA A 104 11.90 -11.32 11.04
N PHE A 105 12.12 -10.84 9.84
CA PHE A 105 12.62 -9.49 9.65
C PHE A 105 11.89 -8.78 8.50
N ALA A 106 11.91 -7.46 8.55
CA ALA A 106 11.48 -6.60 7.47
C ALA A 106 12.49 -5.47 7.31
N GLN A 107 12.95 -5.25 6.08
CA GLN A 107 13.81 -4.13 5.74
C GLN A 107 13.36 -3.49 4.45
N GLY A 108 13.53 -2.19 4.35
CA GLY A 108 13.08 -1.49 3.16
C GLY A 108 13.56 -0.06 3.06
N LEU A 109 13.20 0.51 1.91
CA LEU A 109 13.42 1.91 1.56
C LEU A 109 12.11 2.44 0.97
N ASP A 110 11.60 3.52 1.54
CA ASP A 110 10.43 4.24 1.05
C ASP A 110 10.85 5.63 0.58
N LEU A 111 10.48 5.98 -0.65
CA LEU A 111 10.68 7.30 -1.24
C LEU A 111 9.32 7.88 -1.62
N ARG A 112 9.07 9.12 -1.26
CA ARG A 112 7.90 9.89 -1.68
C ARG A 112 8.33 11.26 -2.16
N LEU A 113 7.85 11.64 -3.32
CA LEU A 113 7.95 13.00 -3.85
C LEU A 113 6.54 13.51 -4.07
N ASN A 114 6.21 14.64 -3.47
CA ASN A 114 4.97 15.34 -3.73
C ASN A 114 5.26 16.82 -4.03
N GLY A 115 4.40 17.44 -4.82
CA GLY A 115 4.55 18.85 -5.14
C GLY A 115 3.66 19.29 -6.29
N GLU A 116 3.74 20.56 -6.58
CA GLU A 116 3.01 21.21 -7.66
C GLU A 116 3.75 21.06 -8.99
N PHE A 117 3.58 19.96 -9.70
CA PHE A 117 4.07 19.80 -11.07
C PHE A 117 3.34 20.75 -12.03
N VAL A 118 2.07 21.01 -11.74
CA VAL A 118 1.22 21.99 -12.42
C VAL A 118 0.67 22.95 -11.37
N PRO A 119 0.65 24.29 -11.60
CA PRO A 119 0.16 25.27 -10.65
C PRO A 119 -1.24 24.94 -10.14
N GLY A 120 -1.42 24.92 -8.81
CA GLY A 120 -2.70 24.66 -8.16
C GLY A 120 -3.13 23.20 -8.11
N THR A 121 -2.31 22.24 -8.58
CA THR A 121 -2.57 20.81 -8.47
C THR A 121 -1.40 20.09 -7.81
N GLU A 122 -1.68 19.25 -6.84
CA GLU A 122 -0.67 18.43 -6.16
C GLU A 122 -0.61 17.05 -6.79
N SER A 123 0.60 16.62 -7.18
CA SER A 123 0.86 15.31 -7.74
C SER A 123 1.84 14.54 -6.85
N TRP A 124 1.70 13.22 -6.84
CA TRP A 124 2.47 12.36 -5.96
C TRP A 124 3.17 11.27 -6.75
N PHE A 125 4.38 11.01 -6.32
CA PHE A 125 5.18 9.88 -6.75
C PHE A 125 5.60 9.13 -5.49
N SER A 126 5.44 7.81 -5.47
CA SER A 126 5.94 6.97 -4.40
C SER A 126 6.62 5.72 -4.95
N PHE A 127 7.72 5.35 -4.30
CA PHE A 127 8.47 4.14 -4.55
C PHE A 127 8.80 3.49 -3.23
N SER A 128 8.57 2.18 -3.12
CA SER A 128 8.92 1.39 -1.95
C SER A 128 9.64 0.11 -2.36
N TYR A 129 10.72 -0.18 -1.66
CA TYR A 129 11.38 -1.47 -1.67
C TYR A 129 11.19 -2.14 -0.31
N LEU A 130 10.65 -3.35 -0.28
CA LEU A 130 10.46 -4.14 0.93
C LEU A 130 10.99 -5.55 0.73
N LYS A 131 11.76 -6.03 1.70
CA LYS A 131 12.11 -7.44 1.85
C LYS A 131 11.70 -7.89 3.23
N THR A 132 10.79 -8.86 3.31
CA THR A 132 10.39 -9.46 4.57
C THR A 132 10.39 -10.98 4.49
N LYS A 133 11.01 -11.60 5.47
CA LYS A 133 11.14 -13.05 5.57
C LYS A 133 10.80 -13.51 6.99
N GLU A 134 10.43 -14.76 7.11
CA GLU A 134 10.22 -15.43 8.41
C GLU A 134 10.91 -16.80 8.42
N ASN A 135 11.30 -17.21 9.59
CA ASN A 135 11.91 -18.50 9.86
C ASN A 135 11.07 -19.20 10.94
N THR A 136 10.34 -20.20 10.53
CA THR A 136 9.50 -21.02 11.42
C THR A 136 10.26 -22.29 11.81
N ASP A 137 10.32 -22.57 13.11
CA ASP A 137 11.00 -23.75 13.69
C ASP A 137 12.48 -23.89 13.27
N ASN A 138 13.17 -22.77 13.01
CA ASN A 138 14.57 -22.73 12.56
C ASN A 138 14.86 -23.48 11.25
N ARG A 139 13.84 -23.60 10.36
CA ARG A 139 13.95 -24.31 9.08
C ARG A 139 14.58 -23.50 7.96
N GLY A 140 14.98 -22.27 8.24
CA GLY A 140 15.48 -21.30 7.27
C GLY A 140 14.44 -20.25 6.86
N ASP A 141 14.89 -19.29 6.09
CA ASP A 141 14.12 -18.10 5.76
C ASP A 141 13.21 -18.30 4.53
N ILE A 142 11.92 -18.10 4.68
CA ILE A 142 10.94 -18.01 3.58
C ILE A 142 10.34 -16.60 3.47
N ALA A 143 9.81 -16.25 2.31
CA ALA A 143 9.11 -15.00 2.13
C ALA A 143 7.80 -14.98 2.93
N ARG A 144 7.59 -13.93 3.73
CA ARG A 144 6.31 -13.72 4.41
C ARG A 144 5.20 -13.46 3.39
N PRO A 145 3.94 -13.79 3.70
CA PRO A 145 2.81 -13.54 2.79
C PRO A 145 2.68 -12.08 2.33
N THR A 146 3.26 -11.13 3.06
CA THR A 146 3.28 -9.69 2.75
C THR A 146 4.54 -9.23 2.01
N ASP A 147 5.45 -10.14 1.62
CA ASP A 147 6.71 -9.80 0.95
C ASP A 147 6.48 -9.34 -0.49
N GLN A 148 6.29 -8.05 -0.66
CA GLN A 148 6.11 -7.39 -1.94
C GLN A 148 7.30 -6.48 -2.22
N ARG A 149 8.20 -6.91 -3.12
CA ARG A 149 9.54 -6.34 -3.31
C ARG A 149 9.53 -4.88 -3.72
N PHE A 150 8.77 -4.57 -4.74
CA PHE A 150 8.70 -3.21 -5.27
C PHE A 150 7.25 -2.77 -5.34
N LYS A 151 7.01 -1.55 -4.91
CA LYS A 151 5.76 -0.83 -5.08
C LYS A 151 6.07 0.52 -5.69
N PHE A 152 5.31 0.87 -6.68
CA PHE A 152 5.43 2.12 -7.39
C PHE A 152 4.04 2.67 -7.62
N ALA A 153 3.83 3.95 -7.28
CA ALA A 153 2.57 4.62 -7.56
C ALA A 153 2.82 6.07 -7.96
N ILE A 154 2.05 6.51 -8.93
CA ILE A 154 1.98 7.91 -9.36
C ILE A 154 0.52 8.34 -9.32
N LEU A 155 0.23 9.46 -8.69
CA LEU A 155 -0.99 10.23 -8.89
C LEU A 155 -0.60 11.56 -9.51
N PHE A 156 -0.98 11.76 -10.74
CA PHE A 156 -0.79 13.00 -11.48
C PHE A 156 -2.12 13.69 -11.70
N GLN A 157 -2.17 14.98 -11.39
CA GLN A 157 -3.34 15.83 -11.62
C GLN A 157 -2.94 17.07 -12.41
N ASP A 158 -3.79 17.49 -13.32
CA ASP A 158 -3.58 18.66 -14.17
C ASP A 158 -4.90 19.33 -14.55
N TYR A 159 -4.81 20.62 -14.92
CA TYR A 159 -5.85 21.33 -15.63
C TYR A 159 -5.52 21.30 -17.12
N MET A 160 -6.54 21.09 -17.96
CA MET A 160 -6.32 21.16 -19.40
C MET A 160 -5.90 22.59 -19.81
N PRO A 161 -4.72 22.79 -20.41
CA PRO A 161 -4.14 24.13 -20.60
C PRO A 161 -5.06 25.13 -21.28
N ASN A 162 -5.84 24.70 -22.29
CA ASN A 162 -6.74 25.55 -23.03
C ASN A 162 -8.17 25.54 -22.48
N ILE A 163 -8.49 24.70 -21.52
CA ILE A 163 -9.83 24.56 -20.92
C ILE A 163 -9.65 24.37 -19.40
N PRO A 164 -9.40 25.46 -18.63
CA PRO A 164 -9.15 25.38 -17.19
C PRO A 164 -10.31 24.75 -16.38
N SER A 165 -11.49 24.69 -16.96
CA SER A 165 -12.64 24.02 -16.36
C SER A 165 -12.54 22.50 -16.38
N VAL A 166 -11.58 21.92 -17.13
CA VAL A 166 -11.35 20.48 -17.21
C VAL A 166 -10.14 20.12 -16.36
N LYS A 167 -10.40 19.38 -15.28
CA LYS A 167 -9.37 18.74 -14.47
C LYS A 167 -9.20 17.30 -14.94
N ILE A 168 -7.97 16.88 -15.18
CA ILE A 168 -7.62 15.50 -15.53
C ILE A 168 -6.83 14.86 -14.41
N TYR A 169 -6.93 13.56 -14.27
CA TYR A 169 -6.04 12.79 -13.40
C TYR A 169 -5.64 11.46 -14.03
N LEU A 170 -4.46 11.03 -13.66
CA LEU A 170 -3.89 9.74 -14.00
C LEU A 170 -3.34 9.10 -12.72
N ASN A 171 -3.77 7.89 -12.42
CA ASN A 171 -3.25 7.09 -11.34
C ASN A 171 -2.61 5.82 -11.90
N LEU A 172 -1.33 5.62 -11.63
CA LEU A 172 -0.58 4.43 -12.03
C LEU A 172 -0.11 3.69 -10.79
N VAL A 173 -0.35 2.38 -10.74
CA VAL A 173 0.11 1.51 -9.68
C VAL A 173 0.77 0.27 -10.28
N TYR A 174 2.00 0.02 -9.84
CA TYR A 174 2.75 -1.20 -10.13
C TYR A 174 3.27 -1.79 -8.84
N ASN A 175 3.00 -3.06 -8.58
CA ASN A 175 3.54 -3.79 -7.45
C ASN A 175 4.01 -5.16 -7.93
N THR A 176 5.18 -5.60 -7.48
CA THR A 176 5.63 -6.98 -7.73
C THR A 176 4.70 -8.00 -7.05
N GLY A 177 4.62 -9.20 -7.62
CA GLY A 177 3.75 -10.25 -7.13
C GLY A 177 4.00 -10.64 -5.68
N LEU A 178 2.92 -10.78 -4.91
CA LEU A 178 2.95 -11.35 -3.56
C LEU A 178 3.27 -12.85 -3.60
N PRO A 179 3.78 -13.44 -2.50
CA PRO A 179 3.82 -14.89 -2.36
C PRO A 179 2.45 -15.52 -2.58
N GLY A 180 2.39 -16.58 -3.38
CA GLY A 180 1.15 -17.17 -3.86
C GLY A 180 0.38 -18.01 -2.83
N GLY A 181 0.88 -18.10 -1.60
CA GLY A 181 0.37 -18.97 -0.56
C GLY A 181 0.65 -20.45 -0.83
N SER A 182 0.09 -21.30 -0.01
CA SER A 182 0.20 -22.78 -0.13
C SER A 182 -1.14 -23.42 0.17
N PRO A 183 -1.38 -24.69 -0.27
CA PRO A 183 -2.52 -25.45 0.21
C PRO A 183 -2.51 -25.57 1.74
N SER A 184 -3.69 -25.60 2.36
CA SER A 184 -3.84 -25.61 3.83
C SER A 184 -3.16 -26.80 4.53
N TYR A 185 -3.03 -27.91 3.82
CA TYR A 185 -2.41 -29.15 4.30
C TYR A 185 -0.94 -29.32 3.87
N ALA A 186 -0.41 -28.36 3.10
CA ALA A 186 0.95 -28.43 2.57
C ALA A 186 1.91 -27.56 3.37
N ASP A 187 3.17 -27.97 3.34
CA ASP A 187 4.24 -27.21 3.94
C ASP A 187 4.53 -25.92 3.16
N PRO A 188 4.44 -24.73 3.77
CA PRO A 188 4.75 -23.45 3.10
C PRO A 188 6.16 -23.38 2.52
N TYR A 189 7.11 -24.16 3.05
CA TYR A 189 8.49 -24.20 2.56
C TYR A 189 8.63 -24.88 1.19
N VAL A 190 7.65 -25.67 0.78
CA VAL A 190 7.60 -26.33 -0.54
C VAL A 190 7.01 -25.40 -1.60
N TYR A 191 6.08 -24.53 -1.22
CA TYR A 191 5.36 -23.66 -2.14
C TYR A 191 5.88 -22.22 -2.07
N GLN A 192 6.98 -21.94 -2.78
CA GLN A 192 7.67 -20.64 -2.81
C GLN A 192 7.32 -19.80 -4.07
N SER A 193 6.16 -20.02 -4.68
CA SER A 193 5.72 -19.30 -5.86
C SER A 193 5.25 -17.88 -5.54
N ARG A 194 5.29 -17.01 -6.56
CA ARG A 194 4.71 -15.67 -6.50
C ARG A 194 3.58 -15.52 -7.51
N LEU A 195 2.61 -14.69 -7.15
CA LEU A 195 1.59 -14.20 -8.07
C LEU A 195 2.22 -13.33 -9.17
N ARG A 196 1.48 -13.09 -10.24
CA ARG A 196 1.86 -12.10 -11.25
C ARG A 196 1.88 -10.70 -10.63
N ASP A 197 2.68 -9.81 -11.22
CA ASP A 197 2.76 -8.42 -10.81
C ASP A 197 1.40 -7.73 -10.96
N TYR A 198 1.06 -6.93 -9.96
CA TYR A 198 -0.11 -6.06 -9.97
C TYR A 198 0.17 -4.83 -10.81
N ARG A 199 -0.69 -4.55 -11.79
CA ARG A 199 -0.58 -3.40 -12.69
C ARG A 199 -1.94 -2.76 -12.85
N ARG A 200 -2.05 -1.49 -12.52
CA ARG A 200 -3.29 -0.76 -12.67
C ARG A 200 -3.02 0.67 -13.15
N ALA A 201 -3.81 1.10 -14.12
CA ALA A 201 -3.87 2.49 -14.53
C ALA A 201 -5.33 2.94 -14.50
N ASP A 202 -5.57 4.05 -13.82
CA ASP A 202 -6.87 4.72 -13.76
C ASP A 202 -6.69 6.10 -14.37
N ALA A 203 -7.67 6.54 -15.14
CA ALA A 203 -7.68 7.87 -15.71
C ALA A 203 -9.09 8.47 -15.61
N GLY A 204 -9.15 9.77 -15.54
CA GLY A 204 -10.42 10.45 -15.50
C GLY A 204 -10.31 11.94 -15.78
N PHE A 205 -11.46 12.53 -16.00
CA PHE A 205 -11.58 13.98 -16.07
C PHE A 205 -12.81 14.46 -15.29
N THR A 206 -12.74 15.70 -14.83
CA THR A 206 -13.87 16.40 -14.22
C THR A 206 -14.04 17.73 -14.91
N TYR A 207 -15.22 17.95 -15.49
CA TYR A 207 -15.60 19.24 -16.02
C TYR A 207 -16.34 20.06 -14.97
N VAL A 208 -15.74 21.19 -14.60
CA VAL A 208 -16.30 22.10 -13.59
C VAL A 208 -17.15 23.14 -14.30
N LEU A 209 -18.48 23.03 -14.12
CA LEU A 209 -19.44 23.95 -14.67
C LEU A 209 -19.50 25.26 -13.88
N THR A 210 -19.37 25.22 -12.55
CA THR A 210 -19.27 26.39 -11.69
C THR A 210 -18.54 26.07 -10.38
N GLU A 211 -17.81 27.07 -9.87
CA GLU A 211 -17.15 27.08 -8.58
C GLU A 211 -17.61 28.30 -7.75
N LYS A 212 -17.38 28.26 -6.43
CA LYS A 212 -17.84 29.24 -5.45
C LYS A 212 -17.58 30.71 -5.80
N ASN A 213 -16.54 31.01 -6.57
CA ASN A 213 -16.13 32.36 -6.95
C ASN A 213 -16.31 32.65 -8.46
N ALA A 214 -17.06 31.81 -9.20
CA ALA A 214 -17.24 32.02 -10.62
C ALA A 214 -18.11 33.26 -10.89
N SER A 215 -17.55 34.25 -11.63
CA SER A 215 -18.31 35.42 -12.06
C SER A 215 -19.32 35.02 -13.13
N ARG A 216 -20.61 35.20 -12.86
CA ARG A 216 -21.70 34.87 -13.78
C ARG A 216 -22.74 35.99 -13.83
N ARG A 217 -23.37 36.17 -14.96
CA ARG A 217 -24.45 37.16 -15.15
C ARG A 217 -25.59 36.89 -14.17
N GLU A 218 -26.25 37.97 -13.70
CA GLU A 218 -27.45 37.86 -12.88
C GLU A 218 -28.54 37.09 -13.63
N GLY A 219 -29.27 36.21 -12.87
CA GLY A 219 -30.30 35.34 -13.45
C GLY A 219 -29.82 34.02 -14.07
N HIS A 220 -28.51 33.77 -14.15
CA HIS A 220 -28.00 32.49 -14.68
C HIS A 220 -28.28 31.37 -13.70
N TRP A 221 -28.89 30.26 -14.15
CA TRP A 221 -29.32 29.13 -13.32
C TRP A 221 -28.20 28.50 -12.48
N LEU A 222 -26.95 28.53 -12.98
CA LEU A 222 -25.78 28.05 -12.27
C LEU A 222 -25.40 28.89 -11.03
N LYS A 223 -25.91 30.11 -10.85
CA LYS A 223 -25.69 30.93 -9.65
C LYS A 223 -26.29 30.32 -8.39
N LYS A 224 -27.26 29.42 -8.55
CA LYS A 224 -27.87 28.68 -7.43
C LYS A 224 -26.92 27.65 -6.82
N PHE A 225 -25.83 27.31 -7.50
CA PHE A 225 -24.89 26.30 -7.07
C PHE A 225 -23.56 26.94 -6.67
N LYS A 226 -23.04 26.57 -5.53
CA LYS A 226 -21.67 26.88 -5.11
C LYS A 226 -20.65 26.07 -5.87
N GLU A 227 -21.02 24.85 -6.21
CA GLU A 227 -20.21 23.95 -7.02
C GLU A 227 -21.14 23.05 -7.86
N PHE A 228 -20.81 22.91 -9.12
CA PHE A 228 -21.45 21.95 -10.01
C PHE A 228 -20.41 21.41 -10.99
N SER A 229 -20.15 20.12 -10.91
CA SER A 229 -19.18 19.45 -11.75
C SER A 229 -19.65 18.08 -12.19
N PHE A 230 -19.18 17.67 -13.36
CA PHE A 230 -19.40 16.34 -13.94
C PHE A 230 -18.06 15.68 -14.17
N GLY A 231 -17.92 14.41 -13.78
CA GLY A 231 -16.71 13.62 -13.97
C GLY A 231 -16.98 12.29 -14.64
N PHE A 232 -15.98 11.83 -15.39
CA PHE A 232 -15.94 10.50 -15.96
C PHE A 232 -14.60 9.87 -15.59
N GLU A 233 -14.65 8.63 -15.12
CA GLU A 233 -13.48 7.89 -14.62
C GLU A 233 -13.47 6.48 -15.21
N ILE A 234 -12.28 6.01 -15.59
CA ILE A 234 -12.03 4.64 -16.01
C ILE A 234 -11.03 4.04 -15.04
N PHE A 235 -11.48 3.08 -14.26
CA PHE A 235 -10.61 2.31 -13.38
C PHE A 235 -10.11 1.07 -14.11
N ASN A 236 -8.82 0.74 -13.89
CA ASN A 236 -8.14 -0.37 -14.56
C ASN A 236 -8.31 -0.31 -16.09
N MET A 237 -7.93 0.84 -16.68
CA MET A 237 -8.18 1.16 -18.10
C MET A 237 -7.62 0.11 -19.08
N PHE A 238 -6.55 -0.59 -18.73
CA PHE A 238 -5.97 -1.66 -19.54
C PHE A 238 -6.60 -3.03 -19.31
N ASN A 239 -7.59 -3.12 -18.40
CA ASN A 239 -8.29 -4.36 -18.05
C ASN A 239 -7.34 -5.49 -17.59
N ASN A 240 -6.31 -5.14 -16.81
CA ASN A 240 -5.37 -6.11 -16.27
C ASN A 240 -6.07 -7.04 -15.28
N GLN A 241 -5.81 -8.33 -15.40
CA GLN A 241 -6.28 -9.35 -14.46
C GLN A 241 -5.30 -9.42 -13.27
N ASN A 242 -5.57 -8.62 -12.26
CA ASN A 242 -4.77 -8.54 -11.04
C ASN A 242 -5.27 -9.55 -10.02
N ALA A 243 -4.38 -10.37 -9.49
CA ALA A 243 -4.69 -11.33 -8.41
C ALA A 243 -3.90 -10.98 -7.14
N ILE A 244 -4.51 -11.23 -5.99
CA ILE A 244 -3.88 -11.03 -4.67
C ILE A 244 -3.77 -12.30 -3.85
N THR A 245 -4.47 -13.37 -4.25
CA THR A 245 -4.42 -14.70 -3.62
C THR A 245 -4.67 -15.79 -4.67
N ASN A 246 -4.36 -17.04 -4.30
CA ASN A 246 -4.74 -18.22 -5.05
C ASN A 246 -5.78 -19.03 -4.27
N THR A 247 -6.72 -19.65 -4.99
CA THR A 247 -7.51 -20.79 -4.50
C THR A 247 -6.79 -22.07 -4.91
N TRP A 248 -6.41 -22.87 -3.93
CA TRP A 248 -5.74 -24.14 -4.19
C TRP A 248 -6.74 -25.28 -4.37
N VAL A 249 -6.64 -25.96 -5.50
CA VAL A 249 -7.49 -27.10 -5.85
C VAL A 249 -6.61 -28.33 -6.09
N ARG A 250 -7.04 -29.46 -5.56
CA ARG A 250 -6.40 -30.76 -5.79
C ARG A 250 -7.20 -31.58 -6.77
N ASP A 251 -6.54 -32.02 -7.82
CA ASP A 251 -7.14 -33.02 -8.74
C ASP A 251 -7.31 -34.36 -8.03
N VAL A 252 -8.50 -34.91 -8.10
CA VAL A 252 -8.86 -36.16 -7.38
C VAL A 252 -8.15 -37.37 -7.97
N TYR A 253 -7.89 -37.38 -9.28
CA TYR A 253 -7.27 -38.49 -9.99
C TYR A 253 -5.75 -38.42 -9.98
N THR A 254 -5.19 -37.29 -10.45
CA THR A 254 -3.73 -37.11 -10.57
C THR A 254 -3.06 -36.71 -9.27
N LYS A 255 -3.84 -36.27 -8.25
CA LYS A 255 -3.36 -35.69 -6.97
C LYS A 255 -2.54 -34.41 -7.11
N ASN A 256 -2.46 -33.84 -8.32
CA ASN A 256 -1.76 -32.59 -8.58
C ASN A 256 -2.48 -31.42 -7.91
N GLN A 257 -1.67 -30.42 -7.52
CA GLN A 257 -2.14 -29.19 -6.89
C GLN A 257 -2.10 -28.04 -7.90
N TYR A 258 -3.18 -27.28 -7.98
CA TYR A 258 -3.30 -26.13 -8.86
C TYR A 258 -3.66 -24.89 -8.06
N GLY A 259 -2.88 -23.83 -8.20
CA GLY A 259 -3.20 -22.51 -7.66
C GLY A 259 -3.98 -21.70 -8.69
N ILE A 260 -5.27 -21.51 -8.45
CA ILE A 260 -6.16 -20.71 -9.32
C ILE A 260 -6.18 -19.27 -8.79
N PRO A 261 -5.71 -18.27 -9.57
CA PRO A 261 -5.67 -16.88 -9.12
C PRO A 261 -7.07 -16.31 -8.85
N ASN A 262 -7.25 -15.65 -7.72
CA ASN A 262 -8.45 -14.90 -7.42
C ASN A 262 -8.27 -13.46 -7.94
N TYR A 263 -8.94 -13.16 -9.05
CA TYR A 263 -8.83 -11.87 -9.71
C TYR A 263 -9.68 -10.80 -9.04
N LEU A 264 -9.10 -9.61 -8.95
CA LEU A 264 -9.80 -8.40 -8.53
C LEU A 264 -10.67 -7.86 -9.67
N THR A 265 -11.42 -6.80 -9.35
CA THR A 265 -12.29 -6.10 -10.29
C THR A 265 -11.56 -5.73 -11.58
N THR A 266 -12.18 -6.02 -12.70
CA THR A 266 -11.73 -5.67 -14.05
C THR A 266 -11.93 -4.18 -14.32
N ARG A 267 -12.02 -3.77 -15.60
CA ARG A 267 -12.28 -2.38 -15.96
C ARG A 267 -13.66 -1.93 -15.48
N VAL A 268 -13.72 -0.74 -14.88
CA VAL A 268 -14.97 -0.11 -14.43
C VAL A 268 -15.03 1.30 -14.98
N PHE A 269 -16.20 1.66 -15.49
CA PHE A 269 -16.54 3.03 -15.88
C PHE A 269 -17.38 3.65 -14.77
N ASN A 270 -17.01 4.86 -14.35
CA ASN A 270 -17.69 5.59 -13.29
C ASN A 270 -18.08 6.99 -13.77
N LEU A 271 -19.31 7.37 -13.48
CA LEU A 271 -19.81 8.72 -13.71
C LEU A 271 -20.01 9.40 -12.37
N LYS A 272 -19.52 10.61 -12.22
CA LYS A 272 -19.59 11.40 -11.00
C LYS A 272 -20.31 12.72 -11.29
N LEU A 273 -21.32 13.00 -10.49
CA LEU A 273 -21.99 14.30 -10.48
C LEU A 273 -21.82 14.89 -9.09
N SER A 274 -21.20 16.05 -8.99
CA SER A 274 -21.04 16.78 -7.73
C SER A 274 -21.84 18.07 -7.78
N VAL A 275 -22.75 18.23 -6.83
CA VAL A 275 -23.66 19.39 -6.74
C VAL A 275 -23.61 19.92 -5.33
N ARG A 276 -23.33 21.21 -5.17
CA ARG A 276 -23.36 21.93 -3.89
C ARG A 276 -24.18 23.18 -4.03
N LEU A 277 -25.20 23.34 -3.22
CA LEU A 277 -26.10 24.50 -3.12
C LEU A 277 -25.52 25.59 -2.22
#